data_bd591ef9e1a69bf88dab173860986bc3
#
_entry.id   bd591ef9e1a69bf88dab173860986bc3
#
_cell.length_a   1.000
_cell.length_b   1.000
_cell.length_c   1.000
_cell.angle_alpha   90.00
_cell.angle_beta   90.00
_cell.angle_gamma   90.00
#
_symmetry.space_group_name_H-M   'P 1'
#
loop_
_entity.id
_entity.type
_entity.pdbx_description
1 polymer ?
#
loop_
_entity_poly.entity_id
_entity_poly.type
_entity_poly.pdbx_seq_one_letter_code
_entity_poly.pdbx_strand_id
1 'polypeptide(L)'
;MRWTGLLSAWLKPECLIIEEGLPGRTTVFEDPILPGRKGSDYFYPCLWSHAPLDMLLLMLGTNDCKMRFGASAKNIASGMEALVRMAISYPVWAATP
;
A
#
# COMPACT_ATOMS: atom_id res chain seq x y z
N MET A 1 12.33 -15.36 4.51
CA MET A 1 12.48 -13.92 4.84
C MET A 1 11.54 -13.11 3.94
N ARG A 2 10.87 -12.11 4.51
CA ARG A 2 9.98 -11.26 3.72
C ARG A 2 10.78 -10.47 2.68
N TRP A 3 10.15 -10.17 1.53
CA TRP A 3 10.81 -9.40 0.48
C TRP A 3 11.28 -8.02 0.96
N THR A 4 10.52 -7.38 1.86
CA THR A 4 10.88 -6.08 2.44
C THR A 4 12.15 -6.17 3.28
N GLY A 5 12.35 -7.27 4.01
CA GLY A 5 13.56 -7.50 4.78
C GLY A 5 14.78 -7.69 3.89
N LEU A 6 14.63 -8.43 2.79
CA LEU A 6 15.70 -8.60 1.80
C LEU A 6 16.06 -7.27 1.15
N LEU A 7 15.05 -6.50 0.76
CA LEU A 7 15.24 -5.20 0.15
C LEU A 7 15.99 -4.25 1.09
N SER A 8 15.59 -4.22 2.36
CA SER A 8 16.25 -3.40 3.38
C SER A 8 17.72 -3.77 3.54
N ALA A 9 18.02 -5.08 3.58
CA ALA A 9 19.39 -5.56 3.72
C ALA A 9 20.26 -5.16 2.52
N TRP A 10 19.70 -5.18 1.31
CA TRP A 10 20.43 -4.85 0.10
C TRP A 10 20.67 -3.35 -0.09
N LEU A 11 19.75 -2.50 0.40
CA LEU A 11 19.81 -1.06 0.16
C LEU A 11 20.44 -0.26 1.30
N LYS A 12 20.74 -0.88 2.42
CA LYS A 12 21.46 -0.22 3.51
C LYS A 12 22.93 0.03 3.09
N PRO A 13 23.55 1.16 3.50
CA PRO A 13 22.96 2.26 4.30
C PRO A 13 22.30 3.36 3.46
N GLU A 14 22.24 3.23 2.13
CA GLU A 14 21.78 4.30 1.23
C GLU A 14 20.28 4.58 1.36
N CYS A 15 19.48 3.57 1.72
CA CYS A 15 18.03 3.70 1.81
C CYS A 15 17.52 3.16 3.14
N LEU A 16 16.57 3.87 3.72
CA LEU A 16 15.80 3.40 4.85
C LEU A 16 14.48 2.81 4.33
N ILE A 17 14.23 1.55 4.62
CA ILE A 17 13.00 0.87 4.23
C ILE A 17 12.06 0.85 5.42
N ILE A 18 10.88 1.45 5.24
CA ILE A 18 9.82 1.45 6.25
C ILE A 18 8.76 0.45 5.81
N GLU A 19 8.49 -0.53 6.67
CA GLU A 19 7.54 -1.60 6.37
C GLU A 19 6.19 -1.28 7.00
N GLU A 20 5.13 -1.32 6.19
CA GLU A 20 3.76 -1.05 6.61
C GLU A 20 2.82 -2.18 6.20
N GLY A 21 3.29 -3.41 6.25
CA GLY A 21 2.50 -4.59 5.90
C GLY A 21 1.50 -4.95 6.99
N LEU A 22 0.32 -5.40 6.56
CA LEU A 22 -0.71 -5.95 7.44
C LEU A 22 -1.36 -7.15 6.75
N PRO A 23 -1.33 -8.34 7.35
CA PRO A 23 -1.99 -9.51 6.75
C PRO A 23 -3.46 -9.24 6.48
N GLY A 24 -3.93 -9.62 5.29
CA GLY A 24 -5.32 -9.43 4.89
C GLY A 24 -5.67 -8.05 4.36
N ARG A 25 -4.71 -7.13 4.25
CA ARG A 25 -4.99 -5.78 3.71
C ARG A 25 -5.42 -5.84 2.25
N THR A 26 -6.50 -5.12 1.94
CA THR A 26 -7.01 -4.94 0.57
C THR A 26 -6.56 -3.61 0.00
N THR A 27 -6.92 -3.34 -1.27
CA THR A 27 -6.75 -2.01 -1.87
C THR A 27 -7.81 -1.04 -1.32
N VAL A 28 -9.07 -1.20 -1.74
CA VAL A 28 -10.17 -0.28 -1.37
C VAL A 28 -11.40 -1.00 -0.82
N PHE A 29 -11.33 -2.31 -0.60
CA PHE A 29 -12.47 -3.09 -0.15
C PHE A 29 -12.53 -3.19 1.37
N GLU A 30 -13.69 -2.90 1.94
CA GLU A 30 -13.96 -3.12 3.36
C GLU A 30 -14.15 -4.61 3.61
N ASP A 31 -13.41 -5.15 4.59
CA ASP A 31 -13.56 -6.55 4.95
C ASP A 31 -14.57 -6.67 6.11
N PRO A 32 -15.72 -7.33 5.88
CA PRO A 32 -16.72 -7.46 6.94
C PRO A 32 -16.30 -8.41 8.07
N ILE A 33 -15.25 -9.21 7.87
CA ILE A 33 -14.78 -10.20 8.82
C ILE A 33 -13.56 -9.69 9.58
N LEU A 34 -12.59 -9.07 8.88
CA LEU A 34 -11.36 -8.58 9.46
C LEU A 34 -11.36 -7.04 9.47
N PRO A 35 -11.51 -6.40 10.64
CA PRO A 35 -11.53 -4.95 10.71
C PRO A 35 -10.16 -4.34 10.39
N GLY A 36 -10.17 -3.12 9.87
CA GLY A 36 -8.97 -2.36 9.62
C GLY A 36 -8.13 -2.84 8.44
N ARG A 37 -8.69 -3.64 7.53
CA ARG A 37 -7.96 -4.21 6.38
C ARG A 37 -8.07 -3.39 5.10
N LYS A 38 -8.96 -2.40 5.05
CA LYS A 38 -9.13 -1.55 3.86
C LYS A 38 -7.92 -0.63 3.70
N GLY A 39 -7.12 -0.90 2.67
CA GLY A 39 -5.86 -0.17 2.47
C GLY A 39 -6.05 1.33 2.28
N SER A 40 -7.11 1.74 1.57
CA SER A 40 -7.37 3.16 1.33
C SER A 40 -7.65 3.96 2.61
N ASP A 41 -8.13 3.34 3.68
CA ASP A 41 -8.39 4.02 4.94
C ASP A 41 -7.10 4.40 5.67
N TYR A 42 -6.07 3.54 5.59
CA TYR A 42 -4.79 3.77 6.26
C TYR A 42 -3.80 4.55 5.38
N PHE A 43 -4.06 4.64 4.09
CA PHE A 43 -3.10 5.12 3.12
C PHE A 43 -2.68 6.56 3.38
N TYR A 44 -3.63 7.46 3.54
CA TYR A 44 -3.37 8.88 3.79
C TYR A 44 -2.56 9.11 5.08
N PRO A 45 -3.02 8.62 6.25
CA PRO A 45 -2.23 8.83 7.49
C PRO A 45 -0.87 8.12 7.43
N CYS A 46 -0.76 6.98 6.77
CA CYS A 46 0.50 6.27 6.63
C CYS A 46 1.52 7.11 5.87
N LEU A 47 1.16 7.62 4.71
CA LEU A 47 2.07 8.42 3.89
C LEU A 47 2.50 9.71 4.59
N TRP A 48 1.56 10.39 5.25
CA TRP A 48 1.87 11.60 6.00
C TRP A 48 2.79 11.34 7.18
N SER A 49 2.62 10.18 7.86
CA SER A 49 3.45 9.81 9.01
C SER A 49 4.92 9.65 8.64
N HIS A 50 5.19 9.28 7.40
CA HIS A 50 6.55 9.01 6.93
C HIS A 50 7.06 10.03 5.92
N ALA A 51 6.33 11.12 5.71
CA ALA A 51 6.76 12.19 4.80
C ALA A 51 8.02 12.88 5.32
N PRO A 52 8.91 13.36 4.45
CA PRO A 52 8.86 13.26 3.01
C PRO A 52 9.31 11.89 2.50
N LEU A 53 8.71 11.45 1.41
CA LEU A 53 9.01 10.15 0.81
C LEU A 53 9.85 10.31 -0.46
N ASP A 54 10.74 9.36 -0.69
CA ASP A 54 11.50 9.27 -1.94
C ASP A 54 10.86 8.26 -2.89
N MET A 55 10.34 7.17 -2.33
CA MET A 55 9.73 6.09 -3.12
C MET A 55 8.66 5.38 -2.31
N LEU A 56 7.60 4.96 -2.97
CA LEU A 56 6.55 4.15 -2.40
C LEU A 56 6.44 2.85 -3.22
N LEU A 57 6.50 1.71 -2.53
CA LEU A 57 6.28 0.40 -3.14
C LEU A 57 4.94 -0.14 -2.66
N LEU A 58 4.02 -0.38 -3.60
CA LEU A 58 2.70 -0.94 -3.33
C LEU A 58 2.63 -2.36 -3.86
N MET A 59 2.37 -3.31 -2.96
CA MET A 59 2.12 -4.69 -3.32
C MET A 59 0.84 -5.14 -2.63
N LEU A 60 -0.28 -4.92 -3.28
CA LEU A 60 -1.63 -5.22 -2.80
C LEU A 60 -2.42 -5.88 -3.92
N GLY A 61 -3.58 -6.45 -3.58
CA GLY A 61 -4.49 -7.05 -4.56
C GLY A 61 -4.76 -8.52 -4.30
N THR A 62 -3.81 -9.25 -3.72
CA THR A 62 -4.02 -10.67 -3.41
C THR A 62 -5.22 -10.88 -2.50
N ASN A 63 -5.38 -10.06 -1.46
CA ASN A 63 -6.51 -10.19 -0.55
C ASN A 63 -7.82 -9.73 -1.17
N ASP A 64 -7.77 -8.90 -2.19
CA ASP A 64 -8.95 -8.49 -2.96
C ASP A 64 -9.59 -9.67 -3.70
N CYS A 65 -8.81 -10.73 -3.95
CA CYS A 65 -9.29 -11.93 -4.63
C CYS A 65 -10.15 -12.83 -3.75
N LYS A 66 -10.30 -12.53 -2.47
CA LYS A 66 -11.14 -13.35 -1.59
C LYS A 66 -12.58 -13.34 -2.09
N MET A 67 -13.22 -14.52 -2.05
CA MET A 67 -14.56 -14.69 -2.57
C MET A 67 -15.60 -13.74 -1.94
N ARG A 68 -15.42 -13.40 -0.67
CA ARG A 68 -16.33 -12.51 0.04
C ARG A 68 -16.40 -11.08 -0.51
N PHE A 69 -15.44 -10.67 -1.33
CA PHE A 69 -15.46 -9.36 -1.97
C PHE A 69 -16.14 -9.38 -3.34
N GLY A 70 -16.21 -10.54 -4.00
CA GLY A 70 -16.82 -10.66 -5.31
C GLY A 70 -16.19 -9.78 -6.38
N ALA A 71 -14.93 -9.42 -6.23
CA ALA A 71 -14.28 -8.47 -7.11
C ALA A 71 -13.72 -9.14 -8.37
N SER A 72 -13.90 -8.49 -9.51
CA SER A 72 -13.28 -8.90 -10.76
C SER A 72 -11.83 -8.39 -10.82
N ALA A 73 -11.03 -8.93 -11.75
CA ALA A 73 -9.68 -8.44 -11.98
C ALA A 73 -9.67 -6.94 -12.32
N LYS A 74 -10.67 -6.48 -13.08
CA LYS A 74 -10.81 -5.06 -13.41
C LYS A 74 -11.08 -4.22 -12.18
N ASN A 75 -11.93 -4.70 -11.26
CA ASN A 75 -12.23 -3.98 -10.02
C ASN A 75 -11.00 -3.86 -9.13
N ILE A 76 -10.19 -4.92 -9.06
CA ILE A 76 -8.96 -4.93 -8.28
C ILE A 76 -7.94 -3.95 -8.87
N ALA A 77 -7.79 -3.95 -10.19
CA ALA A 77 -6.90 -3.01 -10.88
C ALA A 77 -7.35 -1.56 -10.67
N SER A 78 -8.66 -1.30 -10.71
CA SER A 78 -9.20 0.03 -10.45
C SER A 78 -8.93 0.48 -9.01
N GLY A 79 -8.99 -0.43 -8.05
CA GLY A 79 -8.64 -0.15 -6.66
C GLY A 79 -7.18 0.25 -6.50
N MET A 80 -6.27 -0.46 -7.15
CA MET A 80 -4.85 -0.12 -7.15
C MET A 80 -4.60 1.22 -7.83
N GLU A 81 -5.25 1.49 -8.95
CA GLU A 81 -5.16 2.79 -9.63
C GLU A 81 -5.60 3.93 -8.73
N ALA A 82 -6.68 3.74 -7.97
CA ALA A 82 -7.15 4.76 -7.03
C ALA A 82 -6.08 5.08 -5.99
N LEU A 83 -5.41 4.08 -5.43
CA LEU A 83 -4.34 4.29 -4.46
C LEU A 83 -3.15 5.05 -5.09
N VAL A 84 -2.76 4.72 -6.30
CA VAL A 84 -1.67 5.41 -7.01
C VAL A 84 -2.02 6.88 -7.25
N ARG A 85 -3.24 7.17 -7.69
CA ARG A 85 -3.71 8.55 -7.91
C ARG A 85 -3.73 9.33 -6.60
N MET A 86 -4.16 8.72 -5.50
CA MET A 86 -4.12 9.34 -4.18
C MET A 86 -2.69 9.69 -3.78
N ALA A 87 -1.76 8.75 -3.93
CA ALA A 87 -0.37 8.95 -3.56
C ALA A 87 0.26 10.11 -4.32
N ILE A 88 0.02 10.21 -5.62
CA ILE A 88 0.57 11.27 -6.46
C ILE A 88 0.01 12.63 -6.05
N SER A 89 -1.24 12.68 -5.61
CA SER A 89 -1.92 13.94 -5.25
C SER A 89 -1.47 14.51 -3.91
N TYR A 90 -0.90 13.70 -3.02
CA TYR A 90 -0.51 14.15 -1.68
C TYR A 90 0.85 14.87 -1.72
N PRO A 91 1.02 15.99 -0.98
CA PRO A 91 2.32 16.68 -0.90
C PRO A 91 3.25 16.02 0.13
N VAL A 92 3.47 14.73 -0.02
CA VAL A 92 4.29 13.92 0.90
C VAL A 92 5.65 13.53 0.32
N TRP A 93 5.97 13.99 -0.88
CA TRP A 93 7.15 13.58 -1.61
C TRP A 93 8.32 14.54 -1.38
N ALA A 94 9.53 13.98 -1.27
CA ALA A 94 10.75 14.77 -1.17
C ALA A 94 11.05 15.53 -2.47
N ALA A 95 10.66 14.95 -3.60
CA ALA A 95 10.74 15.58 -4.92
C ALA A 95 9.41 15.39 -5.63
N THR A 96 9.08 16.25 -6.59
CA THR A 96 7.83 16.14 -7.35
C THR A 96 7.81 14.83 -8.14
N PRO A 97 6.79 13.98 -7.95
CA PRO A 97 6.69 12.72 -8.68
C PRO A 97 6.43 12.95 -10.17
#